data_33f9d9a56463fb89a3b257be6219daa9
#
_entry.id   33f9d9a56463fb89a3b257be6219daa9
#
_cell.length_a   1.000
_cell.length_b   1.000
_cell.length_c   1.000
_cell.angle_alpha   90.00
_cell.angle_beta   90.00
_cell.angle_gamma   90.00
#
_symmetry.space_group_name_H-M   'P 1'
#
loop_
_entity.id
_entity.type
_entity.pdbx_description
1 polymer ?
#
loop_
_entity_poly.entity_id
_entity_poly.type
_entity_poly.pdbx_seq_one_letter_code
_entity_poly.pdbx_strand_id
1 'polypeptide(L)'
;AANNKIAAEFPDFVGTATTALLIGFGVNILLVALRKITKVRTLFITGHIMVQQAATVSLMVLFLVPQLRNAYGTAAIGIICGLYWAVSSNMTVEATQRLTGGGGFAIGHQQQFAIWFVDKVAGRFGKKEESLDNLKLPKFLSIFHDTVVASATLMLVFFGAILLILGPDIMSNKEVITSGTLFNPAKQDFFMYIIQTAFTFSVYLFVLMQGVRMFVSELTNAFQGISNKLLPGSFPAVDVAASYGFGSPNAVLSGFAFGLIGQLITIVLLIVFKNPVLIITGFVPVFFDNAAIAVYADKRGGWKAAVILSFISGVLQVALGALCVALLDLASYGGYHGNIDFEFPWLGFGYIF
;
A
#
# COMPACT_ATOMS: atom_id res chain seq x y z
N ALA A 1 8.11 -6.94 21.67
CA ALA A 1 9.25 -6.17 22.20
C ALA A 1 9.07 -4.68 21.91
N ALA A 2 8.89 -4.24 20.68
CA ALA A 2 8.75 -2.81 20.32
C ALA A 2 7.58 -2.13 21.05
N ASN A 3 6.41 -2.71 21.05
CA ASN A 3 5.24 -2.16 21.73
C ASN A 3 5.46 -1.99 23.25
N ASN A 4 6.20 -2.89 23.88
CA ASN A 4 6.50 -2.78 25.31
C ASN A 4 7.51 -1.66 25.59
N LYS A 5 8.49 -1.43 24.71
CA LYS A 5 9.43 -0.33 24.84
C LYS A 5 8.74 1.02 24.65
N ILE A 6 7.91 1.17 23.59
CA ILE A 6 7.12 2.38 23.34
C ILE A 6 6.21 2.69 24.54
N ALA A 7 5.47 1.70 25.04
CA ALA A 7 4.57 1.88 26.17
C ALA A 7 5.30 2.28 27.47
N ALA A 8 6.54 1.77 27.67
CA ALA A 8 7.34 2.12 28.84
C ALA A 8 7.94 3.54 28.74
N GLU A 9 8.45 3.93 27.58
CA GLU A 9 9.12 5.22 27.37
C GLU A 9 8.15 6.36 27.10
N PHE A 10 6.99 6.05 26.52
CA PHE A 10 5.96 7.04 26.19
C PHE A 10 4.55 6.47 26.37
N PRO A 11 4.05 6.42 27.63
CA PRO A 11 2.76 5.81 27.96
C PRO A 11 1.55 6.42 27.21
N ASP A 12 1.60 7.71 26.90
CA ASP A 12 0.51 8.41 26.18
C ASP A 12 0.75 8.49 24.65
N PHE A 13 1.53 7.58 24.10
CA PHE A 13 1.82 7.57 22.66
C PHE A 13 0.56 7.51 21.79
N VAL A 14 -0.40 6.65 22.15
CA VAL A 14 -1.65 6.47 21.40
C VAL A 14 -2.49 7.74 21.42
N GLY A 15 -2.60 8.39 22.57
CA GLY A 15 -3.31 9.66 22.73
C GLY A 15 -2.68 10.77 21.89
N THR A 16 -1.36 10.84 21.90
CA THR A 16 -0.57 11.80 21.10
C THR A 16 -0.76 11.58 19.59
N ALA A 17 -0.61 10.34 19.11
CA ALA A 17 -0.81 10.00 17.71
C ALA A 17 -2.24 10.28 17.24
N THR A 18 -3.24 9.96 18.08
CA THR A 18 -4.65 10.26 17.81
C THR A 18 -4.91 11.77 17.75
N THR A 19 -4.33 12.53 18.65
CA THR A 19 -4.45 14.00 18.65
C THR A 19 -3.81 14.60 17.40
N ALA A 20 -2.61 14.14 17.04
CA ALA A 20 -1.94 14.56 15.81
C ALA A 20 -2.78 14.23 14.57
N LEU A 21 -3.42 13.05 14.51
CA LEU A 21 -4.34 12.68 13.44
C LEU A 21 -5.51 13.67 13.33
N LEU A 22 -6.17 13.99 14.44
CA LEU A 22 -7.32 14.89 14.44
C LEU A 22 -6.93 16.31 13.99
N ILE A 23 -5.79 16.82 14.46
CA ILE A 23 -5.26 18.10 14.02
C ILE A 23 -4.96 18.07 12.51
N GLY A 24 -4.30 17.00 12.03
CA GLY A 24 -3.98 16.82 10.62
C GLY A 24 -5.22 16.77 9.73
N PHE A 25 -6.25 16.05 10.16
CA PHE A 25 -7.53 16.03 9.46
C PHE A 25 -8.18 17.41 9.40
N GLY A 26 -8.16 18.16 10.53
CA GLY A 26 -8.63 19.55 10.57
C GLY A 26 -7.87 20.46 9.60
N VAL A 27 -6.54 20.32 9.53
CA VAL A 27 -5.69 21.06 8.57
C VAL A 27 -6.06 20.70 7.13
N ASN A 28 -6.26 19.43 6.80
CA ASN A 28 -6.67 19.03 5.46
C ASN A 28 -8.06 19.61 5.10
N ILE A 29 -9.04 19.57 6.00
CA ILE A 29 -10.36 20.21 5.80
C ILE A 29 -10.19 21.71 5.53
N LEU A 30 -9.37 22.41 6.32
CA LEU A 30 -9.12 23.85 6.16
C LEU A 30 -8.52 24.17 4.79
N LEU A 31 -7.53 23.38 4.36
CA LEU A 31 -6.89 23.55 3.04
C LEU A 31 -7.88 23.34 1.90
N VAL A 32 -8.77 22.35 2.01
CA VAL A 32 -9.84 22.11 1.02
C VAL A 32 -10.88 23.24 1.06
N ALA A 33 -11.26 23.73 2.22
CA ALA A 33 -12.17 24.88 2.35
C ALA A 33 -11.57 26.13 1.68
N LEU A 34 -10.26 26.35 1.83
CA LEU A 34 -9.51 27.43 1.21
C LEU A 34 -9.01 27.12 -0.22
N ARG A 35 -9.58 26.14 -0.92
CA ARG A 35 -9.09 25.62 -2.21
C ARG A 35 -8.94 26.67 -3.31
N LYS A 36 -9.66 27.79 -3.25
CA LYS A 36 -9.49 28.89 -4.21
C LYS A 36 -8.07 29.48 -4.15
N ILE A 37 -7.44 29.43 -2.97
CA ILE A 37 -6.08 29.92 -2.70
C ILE A 37 -5.10 28.75 -2.76
N THR A 38 -5.37 27.68 -2.02
CA THR A 38 -4.46 26.53 -1.85
C THR A 38 -4.42 25.61 -3.07
N LYS A 39 -5.48 25.61 -3.89
CA LYS A 39 -5.72 24.69 -5.01
C LYS A 39 -5.82 23.22 -4.59
N VAL A 40 -5.91 22.94 -3.29
CA VAL A 40 -6.14 21.60 -2.75
C VAL A 40 -7.61 21.24 -2.93
N ARG A 41 -7.89 20.14 -3.62
CA ARG A 41 -9.25 19.69 -3.93
C ARG A 41 -9.60 18.37 -3.25
N THR A 42 -8.67 17.73 -2.55
CA THR A 42 -8.87 16.39 -1.99
C THR A 42 -9.03 16.42 -0.48
N LEU A 43 -10.11 15.80 -0.01
CA LEU A 43 -10.31 15.47 1.39
C LEU A 43 -9.85 14.03 1.63
N PHE A 44 -8.80 13.86 2.43
CA PHE A 44 -8.26 12.55 2.77
C PHE A 44 -9.18 11.86 3.80
N ILE A 45 -9.80 10.75 3.40
CA ILE A 45 -10.78 10.05 4.24
C ILE A 45 -10.44 8.57 4.49
N THR A 46 -9.24 8.14 4.12
CA THR A 46 -8.77 6.78 4.38
C THR A 46 -8.26 6.66 5.82
N GLY A 47 -9.19 6.45 6.75
CA GLY A 47 -8.94 6.55 8.19
C GLY A 47 -7.81 5.65 8.70
N HIS A 48 -7.74 4.38 8.26
CA HIS A 48 -6.68 3.45 8.69
C HIS A 48 -5.29 3.90 8.24
N ILE A 49 -5.16 4.48 7.06
CA ILE A 49 -3.91 5.07 6.58
C ILE A 49 -3.54 6.31 7.39
N MET A 50 -4.51 7.16 7.71
CA MET A 50 -4.28 8.33 8.57
C MET A 50 -3.75 7.91 9.95
N VAL A 51 -4.36 6.88 10.56
CA VAL A 51 -3.91 6.33 11.85
C VAL A 51 -2.48 5.80 11.75
N GLN A 52 -2.19 5.00 10.72
CA GLN A 52 -0.86 4.44 10.49
C GLN A 52 0.18 5.55 10.30
N GLN A 53 -0.07 6.51 9.43
CA GLN A 53 0.87 7.61 9.16
C GLN A 53 1.08 8.51 10.38
N ALA A 54 0.02 8.90 11.07
CA ALA A 54 0.14 9.70 12.29
C ALA A 54 0.94 8.98 13.38
N ALA A 55 0.73 7.66 13.54
CA ALA A 55 1.49 6.85 14.48
C ALA A 55 2.96 6.73 14.07
N THR A 56 3.24 6.46 12.78
CA THR A 56 4.61 6.34 12.27
C THR A 56 5.38 7.65 12.40
N VAL A 57 4.79 8.79 12.01
CA VAL A 57 5.44 10.10 12.15
C VAL A 57 5.64 10.46 13.62
N SER A 58 4.64 10.20 14.47
CA SER A 58 4.79 10.42 15.91
C SER A 58 5.91 9.56 16.50
N LEU A 59 6.01 8.29 16.09
CA LEU A 59 7.10 7.41 16.51
C LEU A 59 8.45 7.98 16.11
N MET A 60 8.63 8.29 14.81
CA MET A 60 9.89 8.80 14.29
C MET A 60 10.30 10.11 14.95
N VAL A 61 9.41 11.09 15.01
CA VAL A 61 9.74 12.42 15.53
C VAL A 61 9.92 12.41 17.05
N LEU A 62 8.99 11.80 17.80
CA LEU A 62 9.01 11.91 19.26
C LEU A 62 10.04 11.00 19.93
N PHE A 63 10.49 9.93 19.25
CA PHE A 63 11.62 9.13 19.76
C PHE A 63 12.97 9.75 19.39
N LEU A 64 13.10 10.31 18.17
CA LEU A 64 14.33 11.01 17.77
C LEU A 64 14.53 12.32 18.53
N VAL A 65 13.43 13.03 18.87
CA VAL A 65 13.47 14.33 19.52
C VAL A 65 12.57 14.34 20.76
N PRO A 66 13.02 13.75 21.91
CA PRO A 66 12.21 13.68 23.12
C PRO A 66 11.69 15.01 23.64
N GLN A 67 12.37 16.12 23.30
CA GLN A 67 11.96 17.48 23.65
C GLN A 67 10.63 17.89 23.02
N LEU A 68 10.22 17.24 21.95
CA LEU A 68 8.94 17.44 21.27
C LEU A 68 7.78 16.59 21.84
N ARG A 69 8.00 15.82 22.93
CA ARG A 69 6.95 15.09 23.65
C ARG A 69 6.08 16.04 24.48
N ASN A 70 5.46 16.98 23.80
CA ASN A 70 4.58 18.00 24.38
C ASN A 70 3.50 18.43 23.38
N ALA A 71 2.55 19.29 23.82
CA ALA A 71 1.44 19.73 22.97
C ALA A 71 1.88 20.43 21.68
N TYR A 72 2.98 21.17 21.69
CA TYR A 72 3.49 21.86 20.49
C TYR A 72 4.04 20.88 19.47
N GLY A 73 4.80 19.88 19.92
CA GLY A 73 5.29 18.81 19.05
C GLY A 73 4.15 17.99 18.46
N THR A 74 3.14 17.63 19.27
CA THR A 74 1.93 16.96 18.78
C THR A 74 1.21 17.79 17.73
N ALA A 75 1.06 19.09 17.94
CA ALA A 75 0.44 19.98 16.98
C ALA A 75 1.27 20.11 15.68
N ALA A 76 2.59 20.20 15.79
CA ALA A 76 3.47 20.24 14.63
C ALA A 76 3.36 18.97 13.79
N ILE A 77 3.38 17.79 14.41
CA ILE A 77 3.18 16.51 13.73
C ILE A 77 1.82 16.48 13.02
N GLY A 78 0.76 16.92 13.69
CA GLY A 78 -0.58 16.97 13.09
C GLY A 78 -0.61 17.89 11.86
N ILE A 79 -0.03 19.09 11.96
CA ILE A 79 0.04 20.03 10.83
C ILE A 79 0.81 19.40 9.65
N ILE A 80 1.94 18.76 9.90
CA ILE A 80 2.75 18.09 8.88
C ILE A 80 1.95 16.97 8.21
N CYS A 81 1.28 16.12 8.98
CA CYS A 81 0.41 15.06 8.43
C CYS A 81 -0.70 15.65 7.56
N GLY A 82 -1.38 16.70 8.02
CA GLY A 82 -2.46 17.33 7.27
C GLY A 82 -2.01 17.99 5.96
N LEU A 83 -0.85 18.66 5.96
CA LEU A 83 -0.23 19.19 4.75
C LEU A 83 0.14 18.06 3.78
N TYR A 84 0.76 16.99 4.29
CA TYR A 84 1.12 15.83 3.49
C TYR A 84 -0.12 15.20 2.84
N TRP A 85 -1.18 14.90 3.62
CA TRP A 85 -2.41 14.32 3.09
C TRP A 85 -3.06 15.19 2.02
N ALA A 86 -3.07 16.50 2.24
CA ALA A 86 -3.64 17.44 1.28
C ALA A 86 -2.86 17.47 -0.04
N VAL A 87 -1.53 17.57 0.02
CA VAL A 87 -0.69 17.68 -1.18
C VAL A 87 -0.61 16.36 -1.92
N SER A 88 -0.27 15.28 -1.22
CA SER A 88 -0.02 13.98 -1.83
C SER A 88 -1.27 13.39 -2.50
N SER A 89 -2.43 13.45 -1.84
CA SER A 89 -3.67 12.99 -2.45
C SER A 89 -4.11 13.87 -3.62
N ASN A 90 -3.90 15.19 -3.53
CA ASN A 90 -4.23 16.10 -4.64
C ASN A 90 -3.42 15.81 -5.91
N MET A 91 -2.20 15.30 -5.78
CA MET A 91 -1.37 14.89 -6.92
C MET A 91 -1.94 13.70 -7.68
N THR A 92 -2.73 12.83 -7.03
CA THR A 92 -3.32 11.65 -7.67
C THR A 92 -4.62 11.94 -8.44
N VAL A 93 -5.21 13.15 -8.29
CA VAL A 93 -6.50 13.48 -8.91
C VAL A 93 -6.50 13.21 -10.41
N GLU A 94 -5.58 13.80 -11.15
CA GLU A 94 -5.58 13.70 -12.61
C GLU A 94 -5.34 12.25 -13.10
N ALA A 95 -4.44 11.53 -12.42
CA ALA A 95 -4.17 10.12 -12.72
C ALA A 95 -5.42 9.27 -12.49
N THR A 96 -6.11 9.49 -11.36
CA THR A 96 -7.30 8.73 -10.99
C THR A 96 -8.48 9.06 -11.89
N GLN A 97 -8.69 10.34 -12.24
CA GLN A 97 -9.73 10.68 -13.20
C GLN A 97 -9.50 10.04 -14.58
N ARG A 98 -8.24 9.94 -15.05
CA ARG A 98 -7.91 9.22 -16.29
C ARG A 98 -8.17 7.72 -16.19
N LEU A 99 -7.80 7.11 -15.06
CA LEU A 99 -8.03 5.68 -14.84
C LEU A 99 -9.51 5.35 -14.86
N THR A 100 -10.30 6.13 -14.14
CA THR A 100 -11.72 5.85 -13.84
C THR A 100 -12.70 6.42 -14.86
N GLY A 101 -12.23 7.23 -15.82
CA GLY A 101 -13.12 7.94 -16.75
C GLY A 101 -13.96 9.01 -16.06
N GLY A 102 -13.46 9.64 -15.00
CA GLY A 102 -14.17 10.68 -14.27
C GLY A 102 -14.90 10.17 -13.01
N GLY A 103 -14.40 9.15 -12.35
CA GLY A 103 -15.05 8.50 -11.20
C GLY A 103 -15.22 9.35 -9.94
N GLY A 104 -14.78 10.62 -9.94
CA GLY A 104 -15.13 11.58 -8.89
C GLY A 104 -14.39 11.38 -7.55
N PHE A 105 -13.27 10.64 -7.53
CA PHE A 105 -12.43 10.44 -6.35
C PHE A 105 -10.94 10.55 -6.67
N ALA A 106 -10.12 10.59 -5.65
CA ALA A 106 -8.65 10.54 -5.71
C ALA A 106 -8.14 9.43 -4.80
N ILE A 107 -6.83 9.17 -4.80
CA ILE A 107 -6.24 8.18 -3.90
C ILE A 107 -5.64 8.86 -2.68
N GLY A 108 -5.99 8.31 -1.50
CA GLY A 108 -5.44 8.64 -0.20
C GLY A 108 -4.81 7.39 0.42
N HIS A 109 -3.55 7.10 0.08
CA HIS A 109 -2.82 5.93 0.56
C HIS A 109 -1.31 6.24 0.67
N GLN A 110 -0.46 5.23 0.91
CA GLN A 110 0.99 5.44 1.08
C GLN A 110 1.70 5.76 -0.25
N GLN A 111 1.32 5.10 -1.35
CA GLN A 111 1.99 5.17 -2.64
C GLN A 111 1.56 6.33 -3.55
N GLN A 112 0.98 7.39 -3.01
CA GLN A 112 0.46 8.54 -3.80
C GLN A 112 1.52 9.18 -4.71
N PHE A 113 2.73 9.40 -4.19
CA PHE A 113 3.85 9.92 -4.99
C PHE A 113 4.27 8.95 -6.08
N ALA A 114 4.30 7.66 -5.78
CA ALA A 114 4.63 6.63 -6.76
C ALA A 114 3.57 6.58 -7.88
N ILE A 115 2.28 6.65 -7.53
CA ILE A 115 1.18 6.73 -8.51
C ILE A 115 1.35 7.96 -9.41
N TRP A 116 1.58 9.13 -8.82
CA TRP A 116 1.80 10.35 -9.58
C TRP A 116 3.01 10.23 -10.52
N PHE A 117 4.12 9.71 -10.03
CA PHE A 117 5.33 9.50 -10.83
C PHE A 117 5.10 8.52 -11.96
N VAL A 118 4.51 7.37 -11.67
CA VAL A 118 4.17 6.33 -12.65
C VAL A 118 3.27 6.88 -13.75
N ASP A 119 2.23 7.63 -13.41
CA ASP A 119 1.37 8.27 -14.41
C ASP A 119 2.14 9.20 -15.36
N LYS A 120 3.18 9.87 -14.87
CA LYS A 120 4.03 10.77 -15.70
C LYS A 120 4.99 10.02 -16.63
N VAL A 121 5.53 8.88 -16.18
CA VAL A 121 6.62 8.21 -16.89
C VAL A 121 6.18 6.97 -17.68
N ALA A 122 5.05 6.34 -17.34
CA ALA A 122 4.64 5.07 -17.90
C ALA A 122 4.55 5.05 -19.44
N GLY A 123 4.10 6.15 -20.04
CA GLY A 123 4.05 6.27 -21.50
C GLY A 123 5.41 6.22 -22.22
N ARG A 124 6.53 6.27 -21.48
CA ARG A 124 7.88 6.08 -22.04
C ARG A 124 8.27 4.60 -22.20
N PHE A 125 7.58 3.71 -21.47
CA PHE A 125 7.88 2.28 -21.45
C PHE A 125 7.06 1.46 -22.43
N GLY A 126 5.95 2.02 -22.93
CA GLY A 126 5.08 1.34 -23.88
C GLY A 126 3.87 2.18 -24.29
N LYS A 127 2.90 1.54 -24.91
CA LYS A 127 1.71 2.22 -25.46
C LYS A 127 0.45 1.74 -24.75
N LYS A 128 -0.48 2.64 -24.47
CA LYS A 128 -1.77 2.35 -23.79
C LYS A 128 -2.63 1.33 -24.57
N GLU A 129 -2.48 1.26 -25.90
CA GLU A 129 -3.19 0.31 -26.76
C GLU A 129 -2.73 -1.14 -26.51
N GLU A 130 -1.53 -1.33 -25.96
CA GLU A 130 -0.94 -2.62 -25.58
C GLU A 130 -1.28 -2.97 -24.12
N SER A 131 -2.45 -2.58 -23.62
CA SER A 131 -2.90 -2.92 -22.27
C SER A 131 -2.95 -4.45 -22.07
N LEU A 132 -2.78 -4.88 -20.83
CA LEU A 132 -2.88 -6.29 -20.43
C LEU A 132 -4.23 -6.91 -20.76
N ASP A 133 -5.29 -6.12 -20.84
CA ASP A 133 -6.61 -6.60 -21.30
C ASP A 133 -6.64 -6.94 -22.80
N ASN A 134 -5.79 -6.27 -23.59
CA ASN A 134 -5.73 -6.44 -25.03
C ASN A 134 -4.60 -7.41 -25.45
N LEU A 135 -3.87 -7.98 -24.51
CA LEU A 135 -2.73 -8.86 -24.78
C LEU A 135 -3.21 -10.16 -25.42
N LYS A 136 -2.79 -10.40 -26.66
CA LYS A 136 -3.08 -11.65 -27.37
C LYS A 136 -2.18 -12.75 -26.86
N LEU A 137 -2.65 -13.56 -25.93
CA LEU A 137 -1.94 -14.73 -25.45
C LEU A 137 -2.01 -15.87 -26.47
N PRO A 138 -0.97 -16.71 -26.58
CA PRO A 138 -1.06 -17.97 -27.31
C PRO A 138 -2.23 -18.82 -26.83
N LYS A 139 -2.80 -19.66 -27.73
CA LYS A 139 -4.02 -20.44 -27.41
C LYS A 139 -3.93 -21.25 -26.12
N PHE A 140 -2.76 -21.83 -25.81
CA PHE A 140 -2.58 -22.62 -24.58
C PHE A 140 -2.54 -21.77 -23.30
N LEU A 141 -2.30 -20.46 -23.42
CA LEU A 141 -2.35 -19.51 -22.31
C LEU A 141 -3.65 -18.71 -22.26
N SER A 142 -4.57 -18.93 -23.21
CA SER A 142 -5.81 -18.16 -23.29
C SER A 142 -6.70 -18.30 -22.05
N ILE A 143 -6.57 -19.39 -21.31
CA ILE A 143 -7.27 -19.61 -20.03
C ILE A 143 -6.89 -18.54 -18.97
N PHE A 144 -5.71 -17.96 -19.07
CA PHE A 144 -5.27 -16.88 -18.16
C PHE A 144 -5.87 -15.51 -18.48
N HIS A 145 -6.70 -15.38 -19.52
CA HIS A 145 -7.58 -14.24 -19.68
C HIS A 145 -8.70 -14.21 -18.63
N ASP A 146 -9.07 -15.38 -18.10
CA ASP A 146 -9.97 -15.45 -16.96
C ASP A 146 -9.21 -15.05 -15.68
N THR A 147 -9.68 -14.00 -15.02
CA THR A 147 -9.03 -13.42 -13.84
C THR A 147 -9.00 -14.40 -12.67
N VAL A 148 -10.04 -15.22 -12.52
CA VAL A 148 -10.12 -16.19 -11.42
C VAL A 148 -9.07 -17.28 -11.62
N VAL A 149 -8.94 -17.80 -12.85
CA VAL A 149 -7.93 -18.81 -13.19
C VAL A 149 -6.52 -18.24 -13.06
N ALA A 150 -6.28 -17.02 -13.57
CA ALA A 150 -4.98 -16.37 -13.46
C ALA A 150 -4.58 -16.13 -12.00
N SER A 151 -5.49 -15.62 -11.17
CA SER A 151 -5.23 -15.40 -9.74
C SER A 151 -5.03 -16.72 -8.99
N ALA A 152 -5.86 -17.74 -9.27
CA ALA A 152 -5.73 -19.04 -8.63
C ALA A 152 -4.37 -19.70 -8.93
N THR A 153 -3.93 -19.64 -10.19
CA THR A 153 -2.63 -20.18 -10.60
C THR A 153 -1.48 -19.42 -9.96
N LEU A 154 -1.53 -18.08 -9.99
CA LEU A 154 -0.49 -17.25 -9.37
C LEU A 154 -0.39 -17.50 -7.86
N MET A 155 -1.54 -17.59 -7.18
CA MET A 155 -1.59 -17.88 -5.75
C MET A 155 -1.13 -19.29 -5.42
N LEU A 156 -1.41 -20.26 -6.29
CA LEU A 156 -0.91 -21.63 -6.12
C LEU A 156 0.61 -21.68 -6.20
N VAL A 157 1.20 -20.97 -7.16
CA VAL A 157 2.68 -20.87 -7.26
C VAL A 157 3.25 -20.16 -6.04
N PHE A 158 2.66 -19.04 -5.65
CA PHE A 158 3.14 -18.21 -4.52
C PHE A 158 3.02 -18.94 -3.18
N PHE A 159 1.80 -19.34 -2.80
CA PHE A 159 1.59 -20.06 -1.55
C PHE A 159 2.20 -21.47 -1.58
N GLY A 160 2.17 -22.13 -2.74
CA GLY A 160 2.81 -23.42 -2.92
C GLY A 160 4.30 -23.35 -2.59
N ALA A 161 5.03 -22.38 -3.15
CA ALA A 161 6.44 -22.20 -2.85
C ALA A 161 6.69 -21.90 -1.36
N ILE A 162 5.95 -20.95 -0.78
CA ILE A 162 6.11 -20.58 0.63
C ILE A 162 5.80 -21.76 1.57
N LEU A 163 4.65 -22.42 1.37
CA LEU A 163 4.20 -23.48 2.26
C LEU A 163 5.08 -24.73 2.15
N LEU A 164 5.59 -25.05 0.95
CA LEU A 164 6.55 -26.14 0.76
C LEU A 164 7.89 -25.86 1.46
N ILE A 165 8.36 -24.59 1.45
CA ILE A 165 9.58 -24.19 2.16
C ILE A 165 9.38 -24.27 3.67
N LEU A 166 8.24 -23.81 4.19
CA LEU A 166 7.94 -23.82 5.63
C LEU A 166 7.68 -25.23 6.14
N GLY A 167 7.05 -26.07 5.34
CA GLY A 167 6.76 -27.47 5.67
C GLY A 167 5.57 -27.65 6.63
N PRO A 168 5.08 -28.89 6.74
CA PRO A 168 3.90 -29.21 7.54
C PRO A 168 4.10 -29.00 9.05
N ASP A 169 5.32 -29.19 9.56
CA ASP A 169 5.62 -29.05 10.98
C ASP A 169 5.48 -27.61 11.47
N ILE A 170 6.00 -26.65 10.70
CA ILE A 170 5.84 -25.21 11.02
C ILE A 170 4.37 -24.80 10.87
N MET A 171 3.70 -25.26 9.82
CA MET A 171 2.33 -24.88 9.55
C MET A 171 1.30 -25.48 10.50
N SER A 172 1.65 -26.52 11.25
CA SER A 172 0.83 -27.10 12.32
C SER A 172 1.10 -26.52 13.70
N ASN A 173 2.16 -25.72 13.85
CA ASN A 173 2.60 -25.20 15.14
C ASN A 173 1.82 -23.92 15.53
N LYS A 174 1.00 -24.03 16.58
CA LYS A 174 0.20 -22.92 17.14
C LYS A 174 1.02 -21.78 17.73
N GLU A 175 2.25 -22.05 18.15
CA GLU A 175 3.13 -21.02 18.71
C GLU A 175 3.73 -20.13 17.62
N VAL A 176 3.89 -20.67 16.41
CA VAL A 176 4.43 -19.97 15.24
C VAL A 176 3.30 -19.31 14.44
N ILE A 177 2.23 -20.04 14.18
CA ILE A 177 1.08 -19.58 13.39
C ILE A 177 0.01 -19.04 14.34
N THR A 178 0.05 -17.77 14.61
CA THR A 178 -0.88 -17.07 15.52
C THR A 178 -2.15 -16.55 14.82
N SER A 179 -2.16 -16.54 13.49
CA SER A 179 -3.30 -16.09 12.68
C SER A 179 -3.45 -16.97 11.43
N GLY A 180 -4.68 -17.13 10.98
CA GLY A 180 -5.02 -17.95 9.81
C GLY A 180 -5.40 -19.39 10.16
N THR A 181 -5.55 -20.22 9.13
CA THR A 181 -5.95 -21.62 9.30
C THR A 181 -4.71 -22.50 9.47
N LEU A 182 -4.55 -23.08 10.66
CA LEU A 182 -3.50 -24.05 10.93
C LEU A 182 -3.66 -25.31 10.08
N PHE A 183 -2.55 -25.85 9.60
CA PHE A 183 -2.53 -27.18 9.01
C PHE A 183 -2.81 -28.23 10.09
N ASN A 184 -3.71 -29.14 9.80
CA ASN A 184 -4.03 -30.26 10.67
C ASN A 184 -3.89 -31.58 9.88
N PRO A 185 -2.82 -32.37 10.13
CA PRO A 185 -2.57 -33.60 9.39
C PRO A 185 -3.63 -34.68 9.61
N ALA A 186 -4.44 -34.59 10.67
CA ALA A 186 -5.55 -35.51 10.89
C ALA A 186 -6.79 -35.19 10.04
N LYS A 187 -6.87 -34.00 9.48
CA LYS A 187 -8.02 -33.55 8.69
C LYS A 187 -7.80 -33.57 7.19
N GLN A 188 -6.55 -33.33 6.74
CA GLN A 188 -6.25 -33.23 5.31
C GLN A 188 -4.75 -33.46 5.03
N ASP A 189 -4.47 -33.87 3.81
CA ASP A 189 -3.11 -33.93 3.26
C ASP A 189 -2.52 -32.52 3.09
N PHE A 190 -1.18 -32.38 3.23
CA PHE A 190 -0.50 -31.10 3.15
C PHE A 190 -0.59 -30.44 1.77
N PHE A 191 -0.57 -31.24 0.70
CA PHE A 191 -0.74 -30.73 -0.66
C PHE A 191 -2.15 -30.18 -0.87
N MET A 192 -3.18 -30.83 -0.34
CA MET A 192 -4.55 -30.31 -0.35
C MET A 192 -4.71 -29.05 0.47
N TYR A 193 -3.98 -28.92 1.59
CA TYR A 193 -3.94 -27.69 2.36
C TYR A 193 -3.34 -26.53 1.57
N ILE A 194 -2.27 -26.76 0.80
CA ILE A 194 -1.66 -25.75 -0.09
C ILE A 194 -2.66 -25.29 -1.15
N ILE A 195 -3.30 -26.23 -1.84
CA ILE A 195 -4.31 -25.93 -2.88
C ILE A 195 -5.47 -25.13 -2.30
N GLN A 196 -6.00 -25.56 -1.17
CA GLN A 196 -7.11 -24.88 -0.51
C GLN A 196 -6.74 -23.47 -0.08
N THR A 197 -5.55 -23.27 0.48
CA THR A 197 -5.07 -21.93 0.89
C THR A 197 -4.97 -21.01 -0.31
N ALA A 198 -4.36 -21.46 -1.41
CA ALA A 198 -4.19 -20.67 -2.62
C ALA A 198 -5.54 -20.29 -3.25
N PHE A 199 -6.47 -21.23 -3.37
CA PHE A 199 -7.77 -21.00 -3.99
C PHE A 199 -8.67 -20.15 -3.10
N THR A 200 -8.65 -20.37 -1.79
CA THR A 200 -9.38 -19.51 -0.83
C THR A 200 -8.94 -18.06 -0.94
N PHE A 201 -7.64 -17.82 -1.04
CA PHE A 201 -7.13 -16.47 -1.26
C PHE A 201 -7.61 -15.85 -2.56
N SER A 202 -7.61 -16.62 -3.66
CA SER A 202 -8.08 -16.15 -4.97
C SER A 202 -9.57 -15.78 -4.95
N VAL A 203 -10.39 -16.55 -4.23
CA VAL A 203 -11.81 -16.23 -4.01
C VAL A 203 -11.95 -14.93 -3.22
N TYR A 204 -11.19 -14.77 -2.14
CA TYR A 204 -11.21 -13.53 -1.34
C TYR A 204 -10.77 -12.31 -2.14
N LEU A 205 -9.75 -12.47 -3.00
CA LEU A 205 -9.31 -11.41 -3.89
C LEU A 205 -10.43 -11.00 -4.86
N PHE A 206 -11.11 -11.97 -5.46
CA PHE A 206 -12.23 -11.70 -6.36
C PHE A 206 -13.38 -10.97 -5.63
N VAL A 207 -13.76 -11.45 -4.45
CA VAL A 207 -14.80 -10.80 -3.61
C VAL A 207 -14.39 -9.39 -3.22
N LEU A 208 -13.11 -9.19 -2.84
CA LEU A 208 -12.57 -7.88 -2.53
C LEU A 208 -12.72 -6.92 -3.71
N MET A 209 -12.31 -7.32 -4.91
CA MET A 209 -12.39 -6.46 -6.10
C MET A 209 -13.83 -6.06 -6.44
N GLN A 210 -14.80 -6.97 -6.29
CA GLN A 210 -16.21 -6.67 -6.51
C GLN A 210 -16.77 -5.77 -5.39
N GLY A 211 -16.46 -6.07 -4.14
CA GLY A 211 -16.91 -5.29 -2.99
C GLY A 211 -16.39 -3.85 -3.03
N VAL A 212 -15.14 -3.65 -3.43
CA VAL A 212 -14.54 -2.32 -3.59
C VAL A 212 -15.27 -1.49 -4.64
N ARG A 213 -15.66 -2.07 -5.79
CA ARG A 213 -16.43 -1.33 -6.82
C ARG A 213 -17.74 -0.80 -6.26
N MET A 214 -18.47 -1.63 -5.52
CA MET A 214 -19.75 -1.24 -4.90
C MET A 214 -19.53 -0.14 -3.84
N PHE A 215 -18.58 -0.38 -2.93
CA PHE A 215 -18.24 0.57 -1.87
C PHE A 215 -17.85 1.95 -2.40
N VAL A 216 -16.97 2.01 -3.42
CA VAL A 216 -16.50 3.27 -4.00
C VAL A 216 -17.64 4.02 -4.68
N SER A 217 -18.56 3.30 -5.34
CA SER A 217 -19.75 3.91 -5.95
C SER A 217 -20.62 4.60 -4.89
N GLU A 218 -20.96 3.90 -3.81
CA GLU A 218 -21.79 4.43 -2.73
C GLU A 218 -21.09 5.57 -1.97
N LEU A 219 -19.79 5.40 -1.67
CA LEU A 219 -19.00 6.42 -1.00
C LEU A 219 -18.91 7.71 -1.84
N THR A 220 -18.69 7.56 -3.14
CA THR A 220 -18.60 8.72 -4.06
C THR A 220 -19.95 9.45 -4.12
N ASN A 221 -21.06 8.72 -4.21
CA ASN A 221 -22.40 9.30 -4.19
C ASN A 221 -22.68 10.06 -2.88
N ALA A 222 -22.38 9.43 -1.74
CA ALA A 222 -22.55 10.05 -0.41
C ALA A 222 -21.67 11.30 -0.27
N PHE A 223 -20.40 11.21 -0.71
CA PHE A 223 -19.49 12.34 -0.64
C PHE A 223 -19.90 13.48 -1.55
N GLN A 224 -20.42 13.21 -2.76
CA GLN A 224 -20.94 14.24 -3.64
C GLN A 224 -22.08 15.03 -3.00
N GLY A 225 -22.96 14.34 -2.26
CA GLY A 225 -24.03 15.01 -1.49
C GLY A 225 -23.49 15.99 -0.44
N ILE A 226 -22.43 15.63 0.26
CA ILE A 226 -21.76 16.47 1.25
C ILE A 226 -20.94 17.57 0.56
N SER A 227 -20.15 17.21 -0.44
CA SER A 227 -19.24 18.15 -1.10
C SER A 227 -19.99 19.26 -1.81
N ASN A 228 -21.11 18.97 -2.48
CA ASN A 228 -21.90 19.98 -3.18
C ASN A 228 -22.40 21.10 -2.24
N LYS A 229 -22.63 20.80 -0.97
CA LYS A 229 -23.11 21.78 0.00
C LYS A 229 -21.98 22.44 0.82
N LEU A 230 -21.00 21.65 1.28
CA LEU A 230 -19.97 22.12 2.22
C LEU A 230 -18.62 22.43 1.54
N LEU A 231 -18.20 21.59 0.59
CA LEU A 231 -16.90 21.68 -0.07
C LEU A 231 -17.03 21.51 -1.59
N PRO A 232 -17.78 22.39 -2.31
CA PRO A 232 -18.07 22.22 -3.73
C PRO A 232 -16.81 22.02 -4.58
N GLY A 233 -16.81 20.97 -5.45
CA GLY A 233 -15.68 20.64 -6.33
C GLY A 233 -14.50 19.96 -5.63
N SER A 234 -14.69 19.44 -4.41
CA SER A 234 -13.72 18.57 -3.76
C SER A 234 -13.92 17.10 -4.16
N PHE A 235 -12.86 16.31 -4.02
CA PHE A 235 -12.82 14.88 -4.24
C PHE A 235 -12.51 14.14 -2.94
N PRO A 236 -13.21 13.04 -2.63
CA PRO A 236 -12.77 12.15 -1.57
C PRO A 236 -11.46 11.45 -2.00
N ALA A 237 -10.43 11.48 -1.16
CA ALA A 237 -9.24 10.66 -1.35
C ALA A 237 -9.42 9.38 -0.56
N VAL A 238 -9.63 8.29 -1.29
CA VAL A 238 -10.02 6.97 -0.79
C VAL A 238 -8.88 5.98 -0.86
N ASP A 239 -9.08 4.81 -0.30
CA ASP A 239 -8.12 3.71 -0.33
C ASP A 239 -7.72 3.35 -1.77
N VAL A 240 -6.47 2.96 -1.95
CA VAL A 240 -5.90 2.59 -3.25
C VAL A 240 -6.59 1.38 -3.88
N ALA A 241 -7.12 0.46 -3.07
CA ALA A 241 -7.89 -0.68 -3.55
C ALA A 241 -9.07 -0.24 -4.43
N ALA A 242 -9.58 0.98 -4.24
CA ALA A 242 -10.59 1.58 -5.11
C ALA A 242 -10.17 1.61 -6.60
N SER A 243 -8.89 1.75 -6.88
CA SER A 243 -8.36 1.79 -8.24
C SER A 243 -8.49 0.47 -8.99
N TYR A 244 -8.47 -0.67 -8.28
CA TYR A 244 -8.51 -2.00 -8.90
C TYR A 244 -9.81 -2.28 -9.64
N GLY A 245 -10.90 -1.70 -9.16
CA GLY A 245 -12.20 -1.81 -9.83
C GLY A 245 -12.28 -1.16 -11.21
N PHE A 246 -11.33 -0.27 -11.52
CA PHE A 246 -11.30 0.50 -12.77
C PHE A 246 -10.10 0.15 -13.66
N GLY A 247 -9.17 -0.64 -13.17
CA GLY A 247 -8.04 -1.16 -13.92
C GLY A 247 -8.30 -2.54 -14.49
N SER A 248 -7.35 -3.00 -15.32
CA SER A 248 -7.30 -4.39 -15.77
C SER A 248 -7.06 -5.33 -14.58
N PRO A 249 -7.88 -6.38 -14.39
CA PRO A 249 -7.58 -7.41 -13.42
C PRO A 249 -6.21 -8.07 -13.65
N ASN A 250 -5.82 -8.23 -14.92
CA ASN A 250 -4.50 -8.75 -15.28
C ASN A 250 -3.38 -7.79 -14.88
N ALA A 251 -3.62 -6.47 -14.87
CA ALA A 251 -2.66 -5.50 -14.35
C ALA A 251 -2.48 -5.66 -12.84
N VAL A 252 -3.56 -5.86 -12.08
CA VAL A 252 -3.49 -6.12 -10.63
C VAL A 252 -2.61 -7.33 -10.33
N LEU A 253 -2.84 -8.45 -11.03
CA LEU A 253 -2.06 -9.68 -10.86
C LEU A 253 -0.61 -9.52 -11.31
N SER A 254 -0.39 -8.84 -12.43
CA SER A 254 0.95 -8.52 -12.94
C SER A 254 1.72 -7.67 -11.95
N GLY A 255 1.09 -6.66 -11.35
CA GLY A 255 1.68 -5.82 -10.34
C GLY A 255 2.15 -6.60 -9.13
N PHE A 256 1.29 -7.48 -8.61
CA PHE A 256 1.66 -8.39 -7.53
C PHE A 256 2.86 -9.27 -7.91
N ALA A 257 2.79 -9.96 -9.06
CA ALA A 257 3.83 -10.91 -9.46
C ALA A 257 5.19 -10.24 -9.66
N PHE A 258 5.25 -9.17 -10.44
CA PHE A 258 6.51 -8.50 -10.75
C PHE A 258 7.03 -7.64 -9.60
N GLY A 259 6.15 -7.05 -8.81
CA GLY A 259 6.51 -6.39 -7.56
C GLY A 259 7.14 -7.36 -6.56
N LEU A 260 6.53 -8.54 -6.38
CA LEU A 260 7.08 -9.61 -5.55
C LEU A 260 8.47 -10.05 -6.03
N ILE A 261 8.66 -10.26 -7.33
CA ILE A 261 9.96 -10.62 -7.90
C ILE A 261 11.00 -9.54 -7.57
N GLY A 262 10.66 -8.26 -7.75
CA GLY A 262 11.54 -7.14 -7.41
C GLY A 262 11.93 -7.13 -5.93
N GLN A 263 10.96 -7.35 -5.04
CA GLN A 263 11.20 -7.42 -3.60
C GLN A 263 12.09 -8.61 -3.23
N LEU A 264 11.80 -9.81 -3.74
CA LEU A 264 12.59 -11.02 -3.46
C LEU A 264 14.05 -10.89 -3.94
N ILE A 265 14.26 -10.35 -5.14
CA ILE A 265 15.61 -10.10 -5.65
C ILE A 265 16.36 -9.15 -4.72
N THR A 266 15.72 -8.07 -4.29
CA THR A 266 16.35 -7.09 -3.40
C THR A 266 16.65 -7.68 -2.02
N ILE A 267 15.76 -8.51 -1.45
CA ILE A 267 16.01 -9.23 -0.20
C ILE A 267 17.23 -10.16 -0.36
N VAL A 268 17.30 -10.93 -1.44
CA VAL A 268 18.46 -11.79 -1.72
C VAL A 268 19.74 -10.97 -1.82
N LEU A 269 19.72 -9.82 -2.49
CA LEU A 269 20.87 -8.92 -2.57
C LEU A 269 21.29 -8.40 -1.18
N LEU A 270 20.34 -8.00 -0.33
CA LEU A 270 20.66 -7.59 1.05
C LEU A 270 21.34 -8.71 1.83
N ILE A 271 20.89 -9.96 1.66
CA ILE A 271 21.52 -11.14 2.30
C ILE A 271 22.92 -11.39 1.75
N VAL A 272 23.08 -11.43 0.43
CA VAL A 272 24.36 -11.70 -0.24
C VAL A 272 25.41 -10.65 0.13
N PHE A 273 25.02 -9.38 0.16
CA PHE A 273 25.90 -8.28 0.58
C PHE A 273 26.04 -8.12 2.09
N LYS A 274 25.47 -9.07 2.88
CA LYS A 274 25.51 -9.05 4.36
C LYS A 274 25.06 -7.70 4.94
N ASN A 275 24.02 -7.12 4.37
CA ASN A 275 23.48 -5.87 4.88
C ASN A 275 23.00 -6.09 6.34
N PRO A 276 23.34 -5.20 7.29
CA PRO A 276 22.93 -5.36 8.69
C PRO A 276 21.41 -5.25 8.88
N VAL A 277 20.72 -4.63 7.94
CA VAL A 277 19.25 -4.50 7.94
C VAL A 277 18.66 -5.48 6.96
N LEU A 278 17.88 -6.44 7.46
CA LEU A 278 17.08 -7.35 6.65
C LEU A 278 15.62 -6.94 6.72
N ILE A 279 15.02 -6.62 5.57
CA ILE A 279 13.60 -6.31 5.48
C ILE A 279 12.82 -7.59 5.18
N ILE A 280 11.75 -7.81 5.94
CA ILE A 280 10.77 -8.87 5.69
C ILE A 280 9.54 -8.22 5.07
N THR A 281 9.21 -8.60 3.84
CA THR A 281 8.07 -8.04 3.13
C THR A 281 6.75 -8.51 3.71
N GLY A 282 5.86 -7.56 4.05
CA GLY A 282 4.48 -7.85 4.39
C GLY A 282 3.63 -8.07 3.13
N PHE A 283 2.51 -8.78 3.29
CA PHE A 283 1.58 -9.01 2.17
C PHE A 283 0.99 -7.71 1.60
N VAL A 284 0.68 -6.74 2.47
CA VAL A 284 0.06 -5.47 2.04
C VAL A 284 0.94 -4.72 1.04
N PRO A 285 2.21 -4.39 1.32
CA PRO A 285 3.09 -3.75 0.35
C PRO A 285 3.33 -4.60 -0.90
N VAL A 286 3.46 -5.93 -0.74
CA VAL A 286 3.69 -6.83 -1.87
C VAL A 286 2.54 -6.77 -2.85
N PHE A 287 1.30 -6.89 -2.35
CA PHE A 287 0.11 -6.97 -3.19
C PHE A 287 -0.44 -5.58 -3.52
N PHE A 288 -0.89 -4.83 -2.51
CA PHE A 288 -1.68 -3.62 -2.73
C PHE A 288 -0.90 -2.52 -3.44
N ASP A 289 0.33 -2.28 -3.05
CA ASP A 289 1.09 -1.18 -3.66
C ASP A 289 1.48 -1.47 -5.09
N ASN A 290 2.01 -2.65 -5.33
CA ASN A 290 2.50 -3.00 -6.66
C ASN A 290 1.34 -3.23 -7.65
N ALA A 291 0.19 -3.73 -7.17
CA ALA A 291 -1.02 -3.82 -7.98
C ALA A 291 -1.50 -2.42 -8.43
N ALA A 292 -1.50 -1.45 -7.52
CA ALA A 292 -1.84 -0.07 -7.87
C ALA A 292 -0.88 0.49 -8.92
N ILE A 293 0.42 0.36 -8.70
CA ILE A 293 1.44 0.82 -9.65
C ILE A 293 1.19 0.23 -11.04
N ALA A 294 0.91 -1.08 -11.13
CA ALA A 294 0.62 -1.75 -12.40
C ALA A 294 -0.65 -1.22 -13.08
N VAL A 295 -1.72 -1.00 -12.32
CA VAL A 295 -3.00 -0.50 -12.84
C VAL A 295 -2.83 0.88 -13.48
N TYR A 296 -2.13 1.80 -12.80
CA TYR A 296 -1.86 3.13 -13.36
C TYR A 296 -0.86 3.09 -14.52
N ALA A 297 0.15 2.23 -14.44
CA ALA A 297 1.14 2.05 -15.49
C ALA A 297 0.53 1.48 -16.77
N ASP A 298 -0.30 0.44 -16.64
CA ASP A 298 -1.00 -0.19 -17.78
C ASP A 298 -1.91 0.80 -18.50
N LYS A 299 -2.63 1.62 -17.75
CA LYS A 299 -3.53 2.65 -18.32
C LYS A 299 -2.80 3.65 -19.21
N ARG A 300 -1.51 3.91 -18.96
CA ARG A 300 -0.71 4.92 -19.67
C ARG A 300 0.27 4.34 -20.67
N GLY A 301 0.88 3.20 -20.36
CA GLY A 301 1.98 2.62 -21.11
C GLY A 301 1.82 1.13 -21.43
N GLY A 302 0.63 0.55 -21.15
CA GLY A 302 0.34 -0.85 -21.43
C GLY A 302 1.14 -1.84 -20.59
N TRP A 303 1.14 -3.11 -21.00
CA TRP A 303 1.69 -4.20 -20.22
C TRP A 303 3.19 -4.05 -19.90
N LYS A 304 4.00 -3.49 -20.81
CA LYS A 304 5.43 -3.27 -20.57
C LYS A 304 5.65 -2.31 -19.41
N ALA A 305 4.90 -1.21 -19.40
CA ALA A 305 4.97 -0.25 -18.30
C ALA A 305 4.50 -0.88 -16.98
N ALA A 306 3.42 -1.66 -16.99
CA ALA A 306 2.92 -2.36 -15.81
C ALA A 306 3.99 -3.28 -15.21
N VAL A 307 4.59 -4.14 -16.02
CA VAL A 307 5.64 -5.09 -15.59
C VAL A 307 6.88 -4.36 -15.05
N ILE A 308 7.44 -3.45 -15.85
CA ILE A 308 8.71 -2.78 -15.52
C ILE A 308 8.56 -1.92 -14.26
N LEU A 309 7.51 -1.09 -14.20
CA LEU A 309 7.34 -0.16 -13.08
C LEU A 309 6.94 -0.85 -11.79
N SER A 310 6.19 -1.97 -11.85
CA SER A 310 5.92 -2.78 -10.66
C SER A 310 7.17 -3.49 -10.16
N PHE A 311 8.00 -4.02 -11.05
CA PHE A 311 9.28 -4.59 -10.66
C PHE A 311 10.18 -3.56 -9.97
N ILE A 312 10.34 -2.38 -10.57
CA ILE A 312 11.11 -1.27 -9.97
C ILE A 312 10.51 -0.85 -8.63
N SER A 313 9.19 -0.78 -8.54
CA SER A 313 8.48 -0.48 -7.29
C SER A 313 8.83 -1.48 -6.19
N GLY A 314 8.80 -2.78 -6.50
CA GLY A 314 9.20 -3.82 -5.55
C GLY A 314 10.65 -3.69 -5.07
N VAL A 315 11.58 -3.42 -5.99
CA VAL A 315 12.99 -3.16 -5.65
C VAL A 315 13.10 -1.95 -4.72
N LEU A 316 12.47 -0.84 -5.06
CA LEU A 316 12.55 0.40 -4.29
C LEU A 316 11.91 0.27 -2.90
N GLN A 317 10.80 -0.44 -2.76
CA GLN A 317 10.16 -0.68 -1.47
C GLN A 317 11.12 -1.32 -0.46
N VAL A 318 11.83 -2.38 -0.86
CA VAL A 318 12.77 -3.06 0.03
C VAL A 318 14.04 -2.23 0.24
N ALA A 319 14.63 -1.67 -0.82
CA ALA A 319 15.85 -0.89 -0.72
C ALA A 319 15.66 0.37 0.13
N LEU A 320 14.60 1.14 -0.11
CA LEU A 320 14.30 2.35 0.65
C LEU A 320 13.82 2.01 2.07
N GLY A 321 13.10 0.89 2.25
CA GLY A 321 12.74 0.40 3.57
C GLY A 321 13.98 0.06 4.41
N ALA A 322 14.95 -0.65 3.82
CA ALA A 322 16.22 -0.94 4.50
C ALA A 322 16.98 0.34 4.85
N LEU A 323 17.00 1.30 3.94
CA LEU A 323 17.62 2.61 4.17
C LEU A 323 16.93 3.35 5.33
N CYS A 324 15.59 3.37 5.37
CA CYS A 324 14.82 3.97 6.47
C CYS A 324 15.16 3.34 7.82
N VAL A 325 15.18 2.01 7.90
CA VAL A 325 15.51 1.30 9.13
C VAL A 325 16.94 1.63 9.59
N ALA A 326 17.89 1.69 8.65
CA ALA A 326 19.27 2.00 8.97
C ALA A 326 19.46 3.45 9.43
N LEU A 327 18.92 4.41 8.70
CA LEU A 327 19.14 5.84 8.96
C LEU A 327 18.41 6.35 10.21
N LEU A 328 17.25 5.79 10.53
CA LEU A 328 16.45 6.18 11.70
C LEU A 328 16.68 5.24 12.90
N ASP A 329 17.62 4.30 12.78
CA ASP A 329 17.90 3.27 13.81
C ASP A 329 16.65 2.59 14.36
N LEU A 330 15.67 2.31 13.48
CA LEU A 330 14.37 1.75 13.87
C LEU A 330 14.51 0.36 14.50
N ALA A 331 15.59 -0.37 14.21
CA ALA A 331 15.87 -1.68 14.82
C ALA A 331 16.09 -1.59 16.33
N SER A 332 16.62 -0.46 16.84
CA SER A 332 16.84 -0.24 18.28
C SER A 332 15.53 -0.11 19.06
N TYR A 333 14.43 0.29 18.40
CA TYR A 333 13.10 0.45 19.00
C TYR A 333 12.31 -0.85 19.14
N GLY A 334 12.96 -1.99 19.14
CA GLY A 334 12.37 -3.29 19.42
C GLY A 334 12.46 -4.29 18.28
N GLY A 335 13.50 -4.19 17.44
CA GLY A 335 13.77 -5.14 16.36
C GLY A 335 12.79 -4.98 15.19
N TYR A 336 12.52 -3.74 14.79
CA TYR A 336 11.71 -3.47 13.60
C TYR A 336 12.45 -3.95 12.36
N HIS A 337 11.88 -4.93 11.68
CA HIS A 337 12.38 -5.53 10.44
C HIS A 337 11.30 -5.54 9.34
N GLY A 338 10.27 -4.72 9.50
CA GLY A 338 9.16 -4.65 8.55
C GLY A 338 9.49 -3.82 7.31
N ASN A 339 8.77 -4.07 6.24
CA ASN A 339 8.75 -3.20 5.08
C ASN A 339 8.00 -1.90 5.43
N ILE A 340 8.66 -0.77 5.16
CA ILE A 340 8.06 0.56 5.33
C ILE A 340 7.35 0.93 4.03
N ASP A 341 6.13 0.54 3.92
CA ASP A 341 5.13 0.73 2.88
C ASP A 341 5.14 2.16 2.25
N PHE A 342 6.08 2.45 1.35
CA PHE A 342 6.29 3.78 0.75
C PHE A 342 6.37 4.95 1.75
N GLU A 343 6.71 4.68 3.00
CA GLU A 343 6.84 5.70 4.05
C GLU A 343 8.18 6.46 3.99
N PHE A 344 9.02 6.16 3.00
CA PHE A 344 10.29 6.87 2.80
C PHE A 344 10.18 8.41 2.73
N PRO A 345 9.07 9.07 2.33
CA PRO A 345 8.97 10.52 2.43
C PRO A 345 9.16 11.04 3.87
N TRP A 346 8.82 10.21 4.87
CA TRP A 346 9.00 10.55 6.28
C TRP A 346 10.47 10.58 6.73
N LEU A 347 11.38 9.95 5.96
CA LEU A 347 12.82 10.12 6.17
C LEU A 347 13.24 11.59 6.13
N GLY A 348 12.69 12.36 5.19
CA GLY A 348 12.97 13.79 5.11
C GLY A 348 12.62 14.53 6.40
N PHE A 349 11.54 14.15 7.05
CA PHE A 349 11.14 14.76 8.33
C PHE A 349 12.00 14.30 9.49
N GLY A 350 12.43 13.04 9.54
CA GLY A 350 13.35 12.55 10.56
C GLY A 350 14.75 13.19 10.49
N TYR A 351 15.15 13.74 9.34
CA TYR A 351 16.40 14.47 9.17
C TYR A 351 16.28 15.99 9.43
N ILE A 352 15.08 16.55 9.38
CA ILE A 352 14.85 17.98 9.63
C ILE A 352 14.82 18.27 11.13
N PHE A 353 14.45 17.29 11.94
CA PHE A 353 14.37 17.38 13.40
C PHE A 353 15.50 16.61 14.09
#